data_3bfba40183baa40a736bae879dc3cf85
#
_entry.id   3bfba40183baa40a736bae879dc3cf85
#
_cell.length_a   1.000
_cell.length_b   1.000
_cell.length_c   1.000
_cell.angle_alpha   90.00
_cell.angle_beta   90.00
_cell.angle_gamma   90.00
#
_symmetry.space_group_name_H-M   'P 1'
#
loop_
_entity.id
_entity.type
_entity.pdbx_description
1 polymer ?
#
loop_
_entity_poly.entity_id
_entity_poly.type
_entity_poly.pdbx_seq_one_letter_code
_entity_poly.pdbx_strand_id
1 'polypeptide(L)'
;MGCSVGGAGSNDASTASNELTDEQKKLHKQIVATYDVEKQAAIKERLDAEYAAGGYSEAAPFVAQDPFGTDTLSCYVRFATTDSVTVSYKVAGRKKTGDAPKVATFSRTPHGGDALATEHEFKVIGLIPNHNNKVTLTCTAQDGTSRTSTFTVKTPALKGEEEERLAVTAGESNTPLADGLFAILGNDSSKLDFMYLYDNAGQIRGEVPIIGYRSHRLLFPGDGSMIMSVSTTKMAQINAIGQVVNVWSTGDYELHHDYAFDDDGNLLLLASHADSEADLDVDRAAAKKDKDDRVNVEDLIIKIDVTTGDVSLVVDLGEIFPDLKASAKVASDGDLDWIHINTIQWLGGGVVLLSSRETSTVIKLTDIYGTPTVDWLMGSPDFWAGSGFEDKLLQAQGDFSLNAGQHSVTYLPNDETTTTGRYQVLLYDNNFGAAESYPKFDWGLLGVAVVTDYSKGTHSFGRIFTVDEAARTYELEDQIAVTFSGYVSSAQRVGDSSSMLVASGQAKTFTEYDRYGLPIATYEMKAEKYIYRVYKYEL
;
A
#
# COMPACT_ATOMS: atom_id res chain seq x y z
N MET A 1 7.01 13.28 -1.39
CA MET A 1 6.12 14.36 -0.94
C MET A 1 5.38 13.91 0.29
N GLY A 2 5.69 14.43 1.47
CA GLY A 2 4.82 14.29 2.63
C GLY A 2 3.53 15.04 2.33
N CYS A 3 2.36 14.51 2.70
CA CYS A 3 1.16 15.33 2.75
C CYS A 3 1.47 16.54 3.63
N SER A 4 1.80 17.67 3.03
CA SER A 4 1.93 18.91 3.77
C SER A 4 0.52 19.31 4.15
N VAL A 5 0.19 19.11 5.41
CA VAL A 5 -1.03 19.63 5.99
C VAL A 5 -0.67 21.00 6.51
N GLY A 6 -1.17 22.02 5.85
CA GLY A 6 -1.10 23.38 6.38
C GLY A 6 -1.63 23.39 7.80
N GLY A 7 -0.74 23.35 8.77
CA GLY A 7 -1.10 23.33 10.18
C GLY A 7 -1.54 24.71 10.63
N ALA A 8 -2.76 24.82 11.10
CA ALA A 8 -3.11 25.86 12.05
C ALA A 8 -2.16 25.72 13.26
N GLY A 9 -1.36 26.76 13.51
CA GLY A 9 -0.22 26.79 14.38
C GLY A 9 -0.34 26.02 15.70
N SER A 10 0.65 25.22 15.98
CA SER A 10 1.17 25.02 17.31
C SER A 10 2.69 25.14 17.24
N ASN A 11 3.20 26.14 17.92
CA ASN A 11 4.60 26.31 18.24
C ASN A 11 5.14 25.08 18.96
N ASP A 12 6.42 24.80 18.72
CA ASP A 12 7.29 23.80 19.31
C ASP A 12 7.35 22.43 18.59
N ALA A 13 7.90 22.46 17.38
CA ALA A 13 8.75 21.36 16.96
C ALA A 13 10.20 21.83 17.07
N SER A 14 10.90 21.36 18.08
CA SER A 14 12.35 21.47 18.17
C SER A 14 12.93 20.94 16.87
N THR A 15 13.64 21.80 16.14
CA THR A 15 14.45 21.46 14.98
C THR A 15 15.66 20.65 15.45
N ALA A 16 15.44 19.39 15.84
CA ALA A 16 16.50 18.40 15.86
C ALA A 16 16.66 17.96 14.40
N SER A 17 17.79 18.28 13.78
CA SER A 17 18.23 17.65 12.54
C SER A 17 18.26 16.15 12.79
N ASN A 18 17.30 15.40 12.24
CA ASN A 18 17.24 13.95 12.34
C ASN A 18 18.31 13.32 11.43
N GLU A 19 19.58 13.60 11.71
CA GLU A 19 20.65 12.82 11.10
C GLU A 19 20.58 11.39 11.66
N LEU A 20 20.50 10.42 10.75
CA LEU A 20 20.60 9.01 11.09
C LEU A 20 21.87 8.76 11.92
N THR A 21 21.78 7.93 12.95
CA THR A 21 22.95 7.46 13.70
C THR A 21 23.89 6.66 12.78
N ASP A 22 25.13 6.47 13.18
CA ASP A 22 26.10 5.67 12.40
C ASP A 22 25.61 4.22 12.18
N GLU A 23 24.88 3.65 13.14
CA GLU A 23 24.26 2.33 13.01
C GLU A 23 23.12 2.35 11.98
N GLN A 24 22.27 3.36 12.00
CA GLN A 24 21.19 3.54 11.02
C GLN A 24 21.76 3.81 9.62
N LYS A 25 22.80 4.63 9.48
CA LYS A 25 23.51 4.84 8.20
C LYS A 25 24.11 3.53 7.66
N LYS A 26 24.67 2.69 8.54
CA LYS A 26 25.17 1.37 8.15
C LYS A 26 24.02 0.44 7.70
N LEU A 27 22.92 0.42 8.44
CA LEU A 27 21.75 -0.37 8.10
C LEU A 27 21.12 0.11 6.78
N HIS A 28 21.00 1.42 6.57
CA HIS A 28 20.52 1.99 5.30
C HIS A 28 21.37 1.55 4.12
N LYS A 29 22.71 1.57 4.23
CA LYS A 29 23.58 1.03 3.17
C LYS A 29 23.35 -0.46 2.90
N GLN A 30 22.99 -1.24 3.92
CA GLN A 30 22.65 -2.65 3.74
C GLN A 30 21.30 -2.79 3.03
N ILE A 31 20.31 -1.95 3.39
CA ILE A 31 19.00 -1.92 2.73
C ILE A 31 19.15 -1.56 1.25
N VAL A 32 19.90 -0.51 0.93
CA VAL A 32 20.18 -0.15 -0.48
C VAL A 32 20.83 -1.31 -1.23
N ALA A 33 21.78 -2.00 -0.59
CA ALA A 33 22.45 -3.16 -1.19
C ALA A 33 21.54 -4.39 -1.34
N THR A 34 20.43 -4.49 -0.60
CA THR A 34 19.41 -5.53 -0.78
C THR A 34 18.74 -5.42 -2.14
N TYR A 35 18.54 -4.21 -2.64
CA TYR A 35 17.90 -3.94 -3.94
C TYR A 35 18.90 -3.85 -5.10
N ASP A 36 20.01 -4.56 -5.02
CA ASP A 36 21.01 -4.73 -6.08
C ASP A 36 20.83 -6.12 -6.70
N VAL A 37 20.29 -6.18 -7.92
CA VAL A 37 19.92 -7.44 -8.61
C VAL A 37 21.12 -8.35 -8.83
N GLU A 38 22.32 -7.80 -9.11
CA GLU A 38 23.53 -8.61 -9.31
C GLU A 38 23.96 -9.29 -8.00
N LYS A 39 23.88 -8.57 -6.87
CA LYS A 39 24.15 -9.16 -5.56
C LYS A 39 23.13 -10.23 -5.19
N GLN A 40 21.86 -10.01 -5.52
CA GLN A 40 20.80 -10.99 -5.29
C GLN A 40 21.03 -12.26 -6.10
N ALA A 41 21.44 -12.13 -7.38
CA ALA A 41 21.82 -13.26 -8.22
C ALA A 41 23.00 -14.03 -7.64
N ALA A 42 24.07 -13.33 -7.20
CA ALA A 42 25.23 -13.95 -6.56
C ALA A 42 24.86 -14.68 -5.23
N ILE A 43 23.91 -14.16 -4.47
CA ILE A 43 23.37 -14.87 -3.29
C ILE A 43 22.69 -16.16 -3.72
N LYS A 44 21.83 -16.11 -4.74
CA LYS A 44 21.13 -17.31 -5.25
C LYS A 44 22.11 -18.37 -5.75
N GLU A 45 23.12 -17.98 -6.54
CA GLU A 45 24.18 -18.90 -7.00
C GLU A 45 24.90 -19.60 -5.84
N ARG A 46 25.21 -18.85 -4.78
CA ARG A 46 25.82 -19.42 -3.57
C ARG A 46 24.89 -20.42 -2.90
N LEU A 47 23.60 -20.10 -2.72
CA LEU A 47 22.61 -21.01 -2.12
C LEU A 47 22.45 -22.29 -2.97
N ASP A 48 22.46 -22.18 -4.30
CA ASP A 48 22.41 -23.31 -5.21
C ASP A 48 23.63 -24.21 -5.06
N ALA A 49 24.82 -23.63 -4.97
CA ALA A 49 26.07 -24.38 -4.79
C ALA A 49 26.09 -25.08 -3.40
N GLU A 50 25.66 -24.41 -2.36
CA GLU A 50 25.57 -24.99 -1.01
C GLU A 50 24.52 -26.13 -0.98
N TYR A 51 23.38 -25.97 -1.63
CA TYR A 51 22.36 -27.02 -1.76
C TYR A 51 22.89 -28.22 -2.52
N ALA A 52 23.56 -28.00 -3.65
CA ALA A 52 24.12 -29.08 -4.48
C ALA A 52 25.25 -29.88 -3.78
N ALA A 53 25.94 -29.28 -2.83
CA ALA A 53 27.00 -29.93 -2.04
C ALA A 53 26.47 -30.86 -0.95
N GLY A 54 25.16 -30.79 -0.60
CA GLY A 54 24.53 -31.63 0.42
C GLY A 54 23.48 -32.58 -0.13
N GLY A 55 22.95 -33.46 0.73
CA GLY A 55 21.85 -34.38 0.39
C GLY A 55 20.61 -34.00 1.18
N TYR A 56 20.01 -32.85 0.85
CA TYR A 56 18.88 -32.30 1.61
C TYR A 56 17.57 -32.99 1.24
N SER A 57 16.83 -33.37 2.28
CA SER A 57 15.53 -34.04 2.18
C SER A 57 14.51 -33.36 3.07
N GLU A 58 13.27 -33.79 3.01
CA GLU A 58 12.21 -33.29 3.91
C GLU A 58 12.57 -33.46 5.41
N ALA A 59 13.32 -34.49 5.77
CA ALA A 59 13.76 -34.75 7.15
C ALA A 59 14.91 -33.84 7.59
N ALA A 60 15.70 -33.35 6.64
CA ALA A 60 16.83 -32.45 6.87
C ALA A 60 16.92 -31.42 5.72
N PRO A 61 16.02 -30.44 5.67
CA PRO A 61 15.99 -29.47 4.60
C PRO A 61 17.18 -28.49 4.66
N PHE A 62 17.56 -27.94 3.50
CA PHE A 62 18.43 -26.78 3.45
C PHE A 62 17.65 -25.56 3.95
N VAL A 63 18.20 -24.84 4.91
CA VAL A 63 17.55 -23.67 5.54
C VAL A 63 18.53 -22.53 5.67
N ALA A 64 18.18 -21.36 5.17
CA ALA A 64 18.93 -20.12 5.38
C ALA A 64 17.98 -18.99 5.87
N GLN A 65 18.35 -18.33 6.98
CA GLN A 65 17.55 -17.25 7.55
C GLN A 65 17.75 -15.98 6.70
N ASP A 66 16.66 -15.43 6.15
CA ASP A 66 16.60 -14.18 5.36
C ASP A 66 17.86 -13.96 4.49
N PRO A 67 18.23 -14.90 3.60
CA PRO A 67 19.49 -14.80 2.87
C PRO A 67 19.54 -13.64 1.91
N PHE A 68 18.37 -13.19 1.43
CA PHE A 68 18.21 -12.08 0.50
C PHE A 68 18.05 -10.72 1.19
N GLY A 69 17.80 -10.69 2.49
CA GLY A 69 17.63 -9.46 3.26
C GLY A 69 16.30 -8.74 3.05
N THR A 70 15.31 -9.40 2.42
CA THR A 70 14.03 -8.82 2.03
C THR A 70 12.91 -8.98 3.07
N ASP A 71 13.10 -9.83 4.08
CA ASP A 71 12.11 -10.02 5.15
C ASP A 71 12.77 -10.63 6.38
N THR A 72 13.03 -9.81 7.40
CA THR A 72 13.71 -10.19 8.64
C THR A 72 13.07 -11.41 9.33
N LEU A 73 11.75 -11.62 9.14
CA LEU A 73 10.97 -12.69 9.77
C LEU A 73 10.70 -13.87 8.85
N SER A 74 11.64 -14.16 7.94
CA SER A 74 11.53 -15.25 6.97
C SER A 74 12.75 -16.18 7.00
N CYS A 75 12.60 -17.33 6.33
CA CYS A 75 13.74 -18.15 5.92
C CYS A 75 13.49 -18.82 4.57
N TYR A 76 14.57 -18.99 3.83
CA TYR A 76 14.62 -19.78 2.60
C TYR A 76 14.71 -21.26 2.96
N VAL A 77 13.93 -22.11 2.26
CA VAL A 77 13.90 -23.56 2.48
C VAL A 77 13.96 -24.26 1.14
N ARG A 78 14.83 -25.29 1.04
CA ARG A 78 14.93 -26.15 -0.15
C ARG A 78 15.20 -27.60 0.23
N PHE A 79 14.52 -28.55 -0.43
CA PHE A 79 14.72 -29.97 -0.25
C PHE A 79 14.13 -30.79 -1.40
N ALA A 80 14.57 -32.06 -1.52
CA ALA A 80 13.97 -33.02 -2.43
C ALA A 80 13.20 -34.10 -1.68
N THR A 81 12.19 -34.68 -2.31
CA THR A 81 11.42 -35.84 -1.84
C THR A 81 11.49 -36.98 -2.86
N THR A 82 11.32 -38.23 -2.40
CA THR A 82 11.28 -39.40 -3.30
C THR A 82 10.00 -39.49 -4.09
N ASP A 83 8.89 -39.06 -3.46
CA ASP A 83 7.56 -39.07 -4.05
C ASP A 83 7.10 -37.64 -4.31
N SER A 84 6.23 -37.43 -5.30
CA SER A 84 5.60 -36.14 -5.51
C SER A 84 4.64 -35.81 -4.34
N VAL A 85 4.84 -34.67 -3.68
CA VAL A 85 4.06 -34.23 -2.52
C VAL A 85 3.65 -32.76 -2.66
N THR A 86 2.58 -32.38 -1.98
CA THR A 86 2.28 -30.98 -1.65
C THR A 86 2.95 -30.63 -0.33
N VAL A 87 3.24 -29.34 -0.12
CA VAL A 87 3.92 -28.86 1.08
C VAL A 87 3.15 -27.75 1.77
N SER A 88 2.97 -27.88 3.06
CA SER A 88 2.56 -26.79 3.94
C SER A 88 3.50 -26.69 5.14
N TYR A 89 3.47 -25.54 5.83
CA TYR A 89 4.30 -25.35 7.01
C TYR A 89 3.55 -24.70 8.16
N LYS A 90 4.11 -24.89 9.35
CA LYS A 90 3.63 -24.33 10.60
C LYS A 90 4.78 -23.79 11.42
N VAL A 91 4.75 -22.50 11.74
CA VAL A 91 5.63 -21.86 12.71
C VAL A 91 4.99 -22.00 14.09
N ALA A 92 5.69 -22.64 15.02
CA ALA A 92 5.19 -22.83 16.37
C ALA A 92 5.02 -21.50 17.09
N GLY A 93 3.93 -21.35 17.81
CA GLY A 93 3.71 -20.19 18.66
C GLY A 93 4.67 -20.15 19.86
N ARG A 94 4.74 -19.00 20.51
CA ARG A 94 5.49 -18.77 21.76
C ARG A 94 4.52 -18.68 22.94
N LYS A 95 4.79 -19.42 24.01
CA LYS A 95 4.07 -19.26 25.27
C LYS A 95 4.46 -17.92 25.92
N LYS A 96 3.57 -17.34 26.72
CA LYS A 96 3.90 -16.15 27.52
C LYS A 96 5.05 -16.50 28.47
N THR A 97 6.10 -15.67 28.48
CA THR A 97 7.27 -15.86 29.37
C THR A 97 7.76 -14.49 29.79
N GLY A 98 7.61 -14.16 31.08
CA GLY A 98 7.91 -12.82 31.60
C GLY A 98 7.07 -11.76 30.88
N ASP A 99 7.72 -10.74 30.33
CA ASP A 99 7.08 -9.65 29.55
C ASP A 99 6.80 -10.02 28.09
N ALA A 100 7.38 -11.13 27.59
CA ALA A 100 7.15 -11.57 26.22
C ALA A 100 5.72 -12.12 26.07
N PRO A 101 4.89 -11.55 25.17
CA PRO A 101 3.50 -11.97 25.00
C PRO A 101 3.40 -13.38 24.41
N LYS A 102 2.24 -14.01 24.62
CA LYS A 102 1.90 -15.25 23.92
C LYS A 102 1.75 -14.93 22.42
N VAL A 103 2.39 -15.73 21.57
CA VAL A 103 2.24 -15.69 20.12
C VAL A 103 1.52 -16.95 19.64
N ALA A 104 0.52 -16.79 18.80
CA ALA A 104 -0.20 -17.91 18.20
C ALA A 104 0.68 -18.63 17.16
N THR A 105 0.34 -19.88 16.89
CA THR A 105 0.89 -20.64 15.77
C THR A 105 0.48 -19.97 14.45
N PHE A 106 1.40 -19.92 13.50
CA PHE A 106 1.17 -19.43 12.16
C PHE A 106 1.34 -20.57 11.16
N SER A 107 0.39 -20.72 10.23
CA SER A 107 0.41 -21.81 9.25
C SER A 107 0.14 -21.25 7.85
N ARG A 108 0.85 -21.76 6.85
CA ARG A 108 0.68 -21.38 5.44
C ARG A 108 1.02 -22.55 4.52
N THR A 109 0.48 -22.50 3.31
CA THR A 109 0.99 -23.22 2.14
C THR A 109 1.89 -22.23 1.39
N PRO A 110 3.18 -22.50 1.15
CA PRO A 110 4.02 -21.59 0.40
C PRO A 110 3.59 -21.56 -1.07
N HIS A 111 3.99 -20.55 -1.81
CA HIS A 111 3.73 -20.50 -3.26
C HIS A 111 4.22 -21.78 -3.95
N GLY A 112 3.35 -22.37 -4.77
CA GLY A 112 3.62 -23.67 -5.42
C GLY A 112 3.56 -24.89 -4.50
N GLY A 113 3.35 -24.70 -3.18
CA GLY A 113 3.28 -25.80 -2.23
C GLY A 113 2.01 -26.65 -2.33
N ASP A 114 1.00 -26.18 -3.00
CA ASP A 114 -0.25 -26.89 -3.33
C ASP A 114 -0.11 -27.83 -4.55
N ALA A 115 0.95 -27.65 -5.34
CA ALA A 115 1.27 -28.52 -6.47
C ALA A 115 2.10 -29.74 -6.03
N LEU A 116 1.82 -30.91 -6.62
CA LEU A 116 2.60 -32.12 -6.41
C LEU A 116 3.96 -32.00 -7.11
N ALA A 117 5.05 -32.01 -6.35
CA ALA A 117 6.42 -31.92 -6.84
C ALA A 117 7.36 -32.81 -6.03
N THR A 118 8.58 -33.07 -6.58
CA THR A 118 9.67 -33.75 -5.88
C THR A 118 10.79 -32.80 -5.47
N GLU A 119 10.85 -31.62 -6.08
CA GLU A 119 11.78 -30.55 -5.72
C GLU A 119 10.98 -29.40 -5.11
N HIS A 120 11.41 -28.91 -3.97
CA HIS A 120 10.71 -27.89 -3.21
C HIS A 120 11.67 -26.76 -2.87
N GLU A 121 11.34 -25.55 -3.28
CA GLU A 121 12.10 -24.32 -3.03
C GLU A 121 11.12 -23.18 -2.74
N PHE A 122 11.16 -22.62 -1.52
CA PHE A 122 10.20 -21.60 -1.11
C PHE A 122 10.69 -20.77 0.08
N LYS A 123 9.99 -19.68 0.35
CA LYS A 123 10.16 -18.83 1.53
C LYS A 123 9.14 -19.22 2.61
N VAL A 124 9.60 -19.45 3.82
CA VAL A 124 8.77 -19.50 5.04
C VAL A 124 8.71 -18.09 5.62
N ILE A 125 7.52 -17.57 5.83
CA ILE A 125 7.25 -16.28 6.47
C ILE A 125 6.61 -16.48 7.85
N GLY A 126 6.45 -15.39 8.61
CA GLY A 126 5.71 -15.42 9.87
C GLY A 126 6.51 -15.89 11.06
N LEU A 127 7.84 -15.87 10.99
CA LEU A 127 8.72 -16.16 12.11
C LEU A 127 8.56 -15.10 13.22
N ILE A 128 8.86 -15.47 14.44
CA ILE A 128 8.80 -14.61 15.63
C ILE A 128 10.16 -13.91 15.78
N PRO A 129 10.23 -12.59 15.94
CA PRO A 129 11.49 -11.86 16.09
C PRO A 129 12.24 -12.27 17.37
N ASN A 130 13.56 -12.19 17.36
CA ASN A 130 14.47 -12.51 18.45
C ASN A 130 14.16 -13.88 19.10
N HIS A 131 13.92 -14.90 18.26
CA HIS A 131 13.45 -16.20 18.73
C HIS A 131 14.11 -17.38 17.99
N ASN A 132 14.17 -18.54 18.67
CA ASN A 132 14.46 -19.83 18.04
C ASN A 132 13.13 -20.43 17.55
N ASN A 133 12.79 -20.17 16.31
CA ASN A 133 11.54 -20.59 15.69
C ASN A 133 11.57 -22.06 15.34
N LYS A 134 10.63 -22.84 15.84
CA LYS A 134 10.41 -24.22 15.40
C LYS A 134 9.41 -24.22 14.24
N VAL A 135 9.86 -24.68 13.08
CA VAL A 135 9.03 -24.83 11.89
C VAL A 135 8.76 -26.32 11.68
N THR A 136 7.49 -26.67 11.44
CA THR A 136 7.07 -28.01 11.05
C THR A 136 6.64 -27.97 9.59
N LEU A 137 7.28 -28.79 8.74
CA LEU A 137 6.84 -29.07 7.38
C LEU A 137 5.85 -30.23 7.39
N THR A 138 4.85 -30.15 6.55
CA THR A 138 3.92 -31.26 6.25
C THR A 138 3.99 -31.52 4.74
N CYS A 139 4.44 -32.70 4.37
CA CYS A 139 4.48 -33.17 2.99
C CYS A 139 3.36 -34.19 2.81
N THR A 140 2.44 -33.93 1.87
CA THR A 140 1.28 -34.80 1.63
C THR A 140 1.33 -35.38 0.23
N ALA A 141 1.37 -36.71 0.12
CA ALA A 141 1.36 -37.43 -1.14
C ALA A 141 -0.05 -37.43 -1.77
N GLN A 142 -0.11 -37.81 -3.05
CA GLN A 142 -1.37 -37.83 -3.81
C GLN A 142 -2.46 -38.75 -3.20
N ASP A 143 -2.06 -39.79 -2.48
CA ASP A 143 -2.98 -40.70 -1.79
C ASP A 143 -3.50 -40.14 -0.45
N GLY A 144 -3.12 -38.92 -0.06
CA GLY A 144 -3.45 -38.26 1.20
C GLY A 144 -2.54 -38.62 2.38
N THR A 145 -1.56 -39.52 2.17
CA THR A 145 -0.58 -39.85 3.22
C THR A 145 0.32 -38.64 3.50
N SER A 146 0.38 -38.24 4.77
CA SER A 146 1.17 -37.07 5.19
C SER A 146 2.36 -37.46 6.07
N ARG A 147 3.48 -36.81 5.85
CA ARG A 147 4.70 -36.90 6.67
C ARG A 147 5.03 -35.53 7.23
N THR A 148 5.56 -35.48 8.43
CA THR A 148 5.96 -34.22 9.06
C THR A 148 7.43 -34.27 9.45
N SER A 149 8.11 -33.16 9.25
CA SER A 149 9.48 -32.94 9.74
C SER A 149 9.57 -31.57 10.44
N THR A 150 10.64 -31.38 11.22
CA THR A 150 10.81 -30.11 11.94
C THR A 150 12.24 -29.64 11.88
N PHE A 151 12.41 -28.33 11.72
CA PHE A 151 13.70 -27.68 11.88
C PHE A 151 13.57 -26.44 12.79
N THR A 152 14.70 -25.88 13.18
CA THR A 152 14.74 -24.66 14.00
C THR A 152 15.56 -23.60 13.28
N VAL A 153 15.03 -22.37 13.25
CA VAL A 153 15.73 -21.20 12.71
C VAL A 153 15.70 -20.06 13.70
N LYS A 154 16.84 -19.41 13.91
CA LYS A 154 16.96 -18.25 14.80
C LYS A 154 16.79 -16.97 14.00
N THR A 155 15.86 -16.12 14.41
CA THR A 155 15.67 -14.78 13.86
C THR A 155 16.35 -13.73 14.73
N PRO A 156 16.84 -12.63 14.14
CA PRO A 156 17.27 -11.44 14.87
C PRO A 156 16.07 -10.70 15.49
N ALA A 157 16.37 -9.64 16.26
CA ALA A 157 15.37 -8.62 16.59
C ALA A 157 14.94 -7.85 15.33
N LEU A 158 13.83 -7.14 15.42
CA LEU A 158 13.38 -6.23 14.36
C LEU A 158 14.42 -5.14 14.13
N LYS A 159 14.64 -4.79 12.89
CA LYS A 159 15.60 -3.75 12.46
C LYS A 159 14.98 -2.35 12.54
N GLY A 160 13.66 -2.25 12.28
CA GLY A 160 12.89 -1.01 12.32
C GLY A 160 12.37 -0.64 13.70
N GLU A 161 12.63 -1.47 14.75
CA GLU A 161 12.22 -1.23 16.15
C GLU A 161 10.70 -1.06 16.36
N GLU A 162 9.87 -1.58 15.44
CA GLU A 162 8.43 -1.44 15.50
C GLU A 162 7.80 -2.41 16.53
N GLU A 163 6.53 -2.22 16.83
CA GLU A 163 5.79 -3.04 17.79
C GLU A 163 5.68 -4.50 17.32
N GLU A 164 6.14 -5.44 18.14
CA GLU A 164 5.93 -6.87 17.87
C GLU A 164 4.43 -7.25 17.88
N ARG A 165 3.59 -6.43 18.49
CA ARG A 165 2.17 -6.70 18.63
C ARG A 165 1.35 -5.43 18.75
N LEU A 166 0.39 -5.28 17.85
CA LEU A 166 -0.63 -4.22 17.89
C LEU A 166 -1.62 -4.45 19.04
N ALA A 167 -2.20 -3.37 19.57
CA ALA A 167 -3.37 -3.46 20.42
C ALA A 167 -4.58 -3.90 19.57
N VAL A 168 -5.31 -4.90 20.03
CA VAL A 168 -6.48 -5.45 19.33
C VAL A 168 -7.68 -5.43 20.24
N THR A 169 -8.76 -4.81 19.77
CA THR A 169 -10.06 -4.78 20.45
C THR A 169 -11.06 -5.57 19.59
N ALA A 170 -11.67 -6.60 20.20
CA ALA A 170 -12.74 -7.35 19.53
C ALA A 170 -13.97 -6.44 19.33
N GLY A 171 -14.57 -6.52 18.17
CA GLY A 171 -15.79 -5.81 17.83
C GLY A 171 -17.06 -6.56 18.24
N GLU A 172 -18.20 -6.11 17.73
CA GLU A 172 -19.52 -6.65 18.04
C GLU A 172 -19.94 -7.78 17.05
N SER A 173 -19.27 -7.85 15.91
CA SER A 173 -19.58 -8.88 14.90
C SER A 173 -19.02 -10.25 15.29
N ASN A 174 -19.78 -11.30 14.98
CA ASN A 174 -19.33 -12.69 15.06
C ASN A 174 -18.80 -13.24 13.73
N THR A 175 -18.75 -12.42 12.68
CA THR A 175 -18.17 -12.80 11.39
C THR A 175 -16.67 -13.07 11.60
N PRO A 176 -16.10 -14.15 11.04
CA PRO A 176 -14.66 -14.36 11.08
C PRO A 176 -13.92 -13.25 10.33
N LEU A 177 -12.73 -12.89 10.82
CA LEU A 177 -11.80 -12.05 10.07
C LEU A 177 -11.40 -12.75 8.77
N ALA A 178 -11.27 -11.99 7.70
CA ALA A 178 -10.75 -12.49 6.44
C ALA A 178 -9.33 -13.07 6.62
N ASP A 179 -8.95 -14.04 5.79
CA ASP A 179 -7.57 -14.53 5.76
C ASP A 179 -6.62 -13.44 5.21
N GLY A 180 -5.33 -13.62 5.48
CA GLY A 180 -4.30 -12.72 5.00
C GLY A 180 -3.49 -12.05 6.12
N LEU A 181 -2.58 -11.17 5.70
CA LEU A 181 -1.78 -10.33 6.57
C LEU A 181 -2.09 -8.86 6.29
N PHE A 182 -2.21 -8.07 7.35
CA PHE A 182 -2.27 -6.62 7.22
C PHE A 182 -0.87 -6.09 6.86
N ALA A 183 -0.75 -5.44 5.71
CA ALA A 183 0.45 -4.73 5.30
C ALA A 183 0.32 -3.25 5.70
N ILE A 184 1.18 -2.81 6.61
CA ILE A 184 1.35 -1.40 6.97
C ILE A 184 2.39 -0.85 6.00
N LEU A 185 1.93 -0.04 5.04
CA LEU A 185 2.74 0.39 3.89
C LEU A 185 3.62 1.62 4.17
N GLY A 186 3.65 2.11 5.37
CA GLY A 186 4.47 3.21 5.86
C GLY A 186 3.84 3.85 7.09
N ASN A 187 4.68 4.20 8.02
CA ASN A 187 4.31 4.86 9.28
C ASN A 187 4.97 6.23 9.43
N ASP A 188 5.60 6.74 8.36
CA ASP A 188 6.32 8.01 8.31
C ASP A 188 7.23 8.22 9.53
N SER A 189 8.00 7.20 9.86
CA SER A 189 8.97 7.25 10.95
C SER A 189 10.09 8.26 10.63
N SER A 190 10.61 8.89 11.65
CA SER A 190 11.84 9.69 11.55
C SER A 190 13.11 8.84 11.43
N LYS A 191 12.95 7.50 11.46
CA LYS A 191 14.01 6.50 11.32
C LYS A 191 13.97 5.89 9.92
N LEU A 192 14.54 4.69 9.78
CA LEU A 192 14.48 3.91 8.55
C LEU A 192 13.08 3.34 8.35
N ASP A 193 12.61 3.36 7.12
CA ASP A 193 11.28 2.88 6.77
C ASP A 193 11.27 1.39 6.48
N PHE A 194 10.20 0.74 6.94
CA PHE A 194 9.91 -0.67 6.70
C PHE A 194 8.42 -0.82 6.41
N MET A 195 8.08 -1.78 5.57
CA MET A 195 6.75 -2.32 5.52
C MET A 195 6.61 -3.43 6.55
N TYR A 196 5.55 -3.39 7.34
CA TYR A 196 5.28 -4.39 8.38
C TYR A 196 4.07 -5.23 8.03
N LEU A 197 4.17 -6.53 8.30
CA LEU A 197 3.09 -7.48 8.10
C LEU A 197 2.59 -7.98 9.46
N TYR A 198 1.27 -7.86 9.72
CA TYR A 198 0.65 -8.33 10.94
C TYR A 198 -0.46 -9.34 10.66
N ASP A 199 -0.58 -10.35 11.53
CA ASP A 199 -1.70 -11.31 11.45
C ASP A 199 -2.97 -10.81 12.14
N ASN A 200 -4.05 -11.58 12.04
CA ASN A 200 -5.34 -11.29 12.66
C ASN A 200 -5.30 -11.17 14.20
N ALA A 201 -4.26 -11.67 14.85
CA ALA A 201 -4.05 -11.47 16.28
C ALA A 201 -3.22 -10.20 16.60
N GLY A 202 -2.92 -9.39 15.59
CA GLY A 202 -2.06 -8.20 15.68
C GLY A 202 -0.58 -8.54 15.91
N GLN A 203 -0.16 -9.79 15.70
CA GLN A 203 1.23 -10.19 15.86
C GLN A 203 2.01 -9.93 14.58
N ILE A 204 3.19 -9.32 14.68
CA ILE A 204 4.08 -9.10 13.53
C ILE A 204 4.52 -10.43 12.92
N ARG A 205 4.51 -10.51 11.59
CA ARG A 205 4.84 -11.70 10.79
C ARG A 205 5.79 -11.41 9.63
N GLY A 206 6.10 -10.16 9.37
CA GLY A 206 7.09 -9.74 8.37
C GLY A 206 7.59 -8.34 8.62
N GLU A 207 8.83 -8.09 8.23
CA GLU A 207 9.51 -6.81 8.25
C GLU A 207 10.31 -6.69 6.96
N VAL A 208 9.79 -5.93 6.00
CA VAL A 208 10.36 -5.73 4.66
C VAL A 208 11.03 -4.36 4.60
N PRO A 209 12.35 -4.29 4.37
CA PRO A 209 13.05 -3.01 4.35
C PRO A 209 12.69 -2.19 3.11
N ILE A 210 12.64 -0.87 3.26
CA ILE A 210 12.41 0.11 2.20
C ILE A 210 13.62 1.05 2.17
N ILE A 211 14.10 1.44 0.99
CA ILE A 211 15.28 2.31 0.84
C ILE A 211 15.01 3.68 1.45
N GLY A 212 13.81 4.21 1.18
CA GLY A 212 13.37 5.48 1.73
C GLY A 212 11.94 5.80 1.32
N TYR A 213 11.32 6.72 2.07
CA TYR A 213 9.91 7.03 1.94
C TYR A 213 9.06 5.81 2.33
N ARG A 214 7.93 5.56 1.68
CA ARG A 214 7.01 4.45 1.99
C ARG A 214 6.65 3.68 0.74
N SER A 215 6.13 2.47 0.88
CA SER A 215 5.39 1.83 -0.18
C SER A 215 3.94 2.34 -0.20
N HIS A 216 3.24 2.14 -1.31
CA HIS A 216 1.90 2.67 -1.50
C HIS A 216 0.86 1.57 -1.71
N ARG A 217 1.29 0.47 -2.30
CA ARG A 217 0.48 -0.70 -2.64
C ARG A 217 1.40 -1.90 -2.87
N LEU A 218 0.86 -3.11 -2.77
CA LEU A 218 1.52 -4.31 -3.28
C LEU A 218 0.82 -4.75 -4.54
N LEU A 219 1.58 -5.06 -5.59
CA LEU A 219 1.08 -5.64 -6.82
C LEU A 219 1.59 -7.08 -6.95
N PHE A 220 0.74 -7.97 -7.44
CA PHE A 220 1.04 -9.40 -7.60
C PHE A 220 0.83 -9.81 -9.05
N PRO A 221 1.92 -10.13 -9.79
CA PRO A 221 1.81 -10.59 -11.19
C PRO A 221 1.17 -11.98 -11.35
N GLY A 222 0.99 -12.73 -10.27
CA GLY A 222 0.40 -14.07 -10.29
C GLY A 222 1.42 -15.22 -10.32
N ASP A 223 2.70 -14.93 -10.40
CA ASP A 223 3.82 -15.89 -10.37
C ASP A 223 4.41 -16.12 -8.96
N GLY A 224 3.70 -15.64 -7.93
CA GLY A 224 4.16 -15.65 -6.55
C GLY A 224 5.12 -14.51 -6.21
N SER A 225 5.42 -13.63 -7.15
CA SER A 225 6.20 -12.43 -6.88
C SER A 225 5.32 -11.26 -6.40
N MET A 226 5.97 -10.31 -5.77
CA MET A 226 5.39 -9.06 -5.27
C MET A 226 6.19 -7.89 -5.86
N ILE A 227 5.48 -6.88 -6.37
CA ILE A 227 6.07 -5.62 -6.83
C ILE A 227 5.62 -4.50 -5.91
N MET A 228 6.57 -3.64 -5.51
CA MET A 228 6.32 -2.51 -4.63
C MET A 228 7.30 -1.37 -4.89
N SER A 229 6.93 -0.15 -4.51
CA SER A 229 7.89 0.95 -4.43
C SER A 229 8.81 0.76 -3.22
N VAL A 230 10.10 0.97 -3.42
CA VAL A 230 11.12 0.87 -2.38
C VAL A 230 11.81 2.20 -2.10
N SER A 231 11.53 3.20 -2.92
CA SER A 231 11.84 4.61 -2.72
C SER A 231 10.96 5.46 -3.63
N THR A 232 11.09 6.77 -3.60
CA THR A 232 10.40 7.67 -4.55
C THR A 232 10.84 7.46 -6.00
N THR A 233 11.98 6.80 -6.22
CA THR A 233 12.60 6.65 -7.56
C THR A 233 12.80 5.21 -8.00
N LYS A 234 12.34 4.23 -7.20
CA LYS A 234 12.57 2.82 -7.50
C LYS A 234 11.37 1.94 -7.17
N MET A 235 11.02 1.09 -8.12
CA MET A 235 10.14 -0.06 -7.95
C MET A 235 10.99 -1.33 -7.90
N ALA A 236 10.57 -2.31 -7.11
CA ALA A 236 11.26 -3.60 -7.02
C ALA A 236 10.29 -4.78 -7.12
N GLN A 237 10.74 -5.86 -7.74
CA GLN A 237 10.07 -7.16 -7.76
C GLN A 237 10.83 -8.14 -6.87
N ILE A 238 10.12 -8.72 -5.91
CA ILE A 238 10.60 -9.77 -5.01
C ILE A 238 9.85 -11.06 -5.36
N ASN A 239 10.58 -12.09 -5.75
CA ASN A 239 9.98 -13.37 -6.15
C ASN A 239 9.53 -14.22 -4.95
N ALA A 240 8.87 -15.36 -5.24
CA ALA A 240 8.30 -16.27 -4.23
C ALA A 240 9.31 -16.81 -3.20
N ILE A 241 10.61 -16.83 -3.50
CA ILE A 241 11.66 -17.25 -2.56
C ILE A 241 12.28 -16.09 -1.77
N GLY A 242 11.84 -14.85 -2.02
CA GLY A 242 12.31 -13.63 -1.35
C GLY A 242 13.48 -12.94 -2.06
N GLN A 243 13.90 -13.38 -3.22
CA GLN A 243 14.97 -12.76 -4.00
C GLN A 243 14.44 -11.53 -4.75
N VAL A 244 15.16 -10.41 -4.73
CA VAL A 244 14.91 -9.28 -5.64
C VAL A 244 15.38 -9.67 -7.03
N VAL A 245 14.46 -9.71 -7.98
CA VAL A 245 14.74 -10.15 -9.36
C VAL A 245 14.75 -9.00 -10.35
N ASN A 246 14.02 -7.93 -10.07
CA ASN A 246 14.00 -6.71 -10.86
C ASN A 246 13.99 -5.48 -9.96
N VAL A 247 14.65 -4.43 -10.41
CA VAL A 247 14.56 -3.07 -9.86
C VAL A 247 14.47 -2.11 -11.04
N TRP A 248 13.39 -1.34 -11.09
CA TRP A 248 13.18 -0.32 -12.12
C TRP A 248 13.34 1.07 -11.53
N SER A 249 14.06 1.93 -12.25
CA SER A 249 14.15 3.36 -11.94
C SER A 249 12.92 4.08 -12.53
N THR A 250 12.48 5.14 -11.88
CA THR A 250 11.46 6.05 -12.41
C THR A 250 12.05 7.11 -13.37
N GLY A 251 13.34 7.03 -13.70
CA GLY A 251 14.02 8.01 -14.55
C GLY A 251 14.09 9.39 -13.88
N ASP A 252 13.64 10.42 -14.61
CA ASP A 252 13.65 11.82 -14.14
C ASP A 252 12.42 12.17 -13.28
N TYR A 253 11.70 11.15 -12.77
CA TYR A 253 10.47 11.34 -12.01
C TYR A 253 10.59 10.83 -10.58
N GLU A 254 9.80 11.43 -9.71
CA GLU A 254 9.55 10.94 -8.35
C GLU A 254 8.13 10.38 -8.24
N LEU A 255 8.05 9.12 -7.86
CA LEU A 255 6.81 8.43 -7.56
C LEU A 255 6.15 9.02 -6.31
N HIS A 256 4.84 9.21 -6.38
CA HIS A 256 4.02 9.51 -5.21
C HIS A 256 2.71 8.70 -5.19
N HIS A 257 2.14 8.53 -4.03
CA HIS A 257 0.78 8.07 -3.69
C HIS A 257 0.33 6.70 -4.20
N ASP A 258 0.45 6.36 -5.50
CA ASP A 258 -0.12 5.10 -6.00
C ASP A 258 0.44 4.65 -7.35
N TYR A 259 0.19 3.38 -7.68
CA TYR A 259 0.54 2.76 -8.96
C TYR A 259 -0.35 1.55 -9.24
N ALA A 260 -0.44 1.15 -10.51
CA ALA A 260 -1.24 0.03 -11.00
C ALA A 260 -0.52 -0.70 -12.14
N PHE A 261 -1.00 -1.89 -12.50
CA PHE A 261 -0.67 -2.52 -13.79
C PHE A 261 -1.56 -1.99 -14.90
N ASP A 262 -1.02 -1.92 -16.13
CA ASP A 262 -1.83 -1.87 -17.35
C ASP A 262 -2.17 -3.28 -17.85
N ASP A 263 -2.86 -3.38 -19.02
CA ASP A 263 -3.25 -4.67 -19.61
C ASP A 263 -2.06 -5.54 -20.03
N ASP A 264 -0.91 -4.94 -20.31
CA ASP A 264 0.32 -5.62 -20.70
C ASP A 264 1.22 -5.97 -19.51
N GLY A 265 0.80 -5.62 -18.29
CA GLY A 265 1.53 -5.82 -17.05
C GLY A 265 2.64 -4.79 -16.81
N ASN A 266 2.68 -3.70 -17.57
CA ASN A 266 3.57 -2.58 -17.28
C ASN A 266 3.08 -1.79 -16.06
N LEU A 267 3.99 -1.03 -15.46
CA LEU A 267 3.67 -0.24 -14.28
C LEU A 267 3.25 1.18 -14.70
N LEU A 268 2.05 1.58 -14.30
CA LEU A 268 1.58 2.96 -14.33
C LEU A 268 1.76 3.58 -12.95
N LEU A 269 2.47 4.69 -12.85
CA LEU A 269 2.79 5.36 -11.59
C LEU A 269 2.29 6.80 -11.61
N LEU A 270 1.76 7.25 -10.48
CA LEU A 270 1.59 8.66 -10.22
C LEU A 270 2.96 9.26 -9.88
N ALA A 271 3.32 10.36 -10.52
CA ALA A 271 4.65 10.92 -10.40
C ALA A 271 4.67 12.45 -10.57
N SER A 272 5.77 13.05 -10.13
CA SER A 272 6.15 14.42 -10.45
C SER A 272 7.54 14.43 -11.06
N HIS A 273 7.95 15.51 -11.74
CA HIS A 273 9.36 15.66 -12.12
C HIS A 273 10.22 15.76 -10.86
N ALA A 274 11.38 15.12 -10.89
CA ALA A 274 12.39 15.28 -9.84
C ALA A 274 13.04 16.68 -9.97
N ASP A 275 13.09 17.43 -8.89
CA ASP A 275 13.64 18.80 -8.91
C ASP A 275 15.17 18.85 -9.14
N SER A 276 15.89 17.75 -8.82
CA SER A 276 17.32 17.58 -9.12
C SER A 276 17.80 16.15 -8.88
N GLU A 277 18.92 15.73 -9.51
CA GLU A 277 19.59 14.45 -9.21
C GLU A 277 19.99 14.30 -7.74
N ALA A 278 20.17 15.40 -7.01
CA ALA A 278 20.54 15.38 -5.59
C ALA A 278 19.37 15.01 -4.67
N ASP A 279 18.11 15.14 -5.13
CA ASP A 279 16.91 14.79 -4.37
C ASP A 279 16.57 13.30 -4.44
N LEU A 280 17.25 12.56 -5.32
CA LEU A 280 16.97 11.14 -5.57
C LEU A 280 17.35 10.20 -4.41
N ASP A 281 18.17 10.67 -3.46
CA ASP A 281 18.68 9.83 -2.36
C ASP A 281 18.57 10.48 -0.96
N VAL A 282 17.92 11.64 -0.82
CA VAL A 282 17.86 12.38 0.45
C VAL A 282 16.43 12.65 0.88
N ASP A 283 16.18 12.34 2.13
CA ASP A 283 14.95 12.62 2.87
C ASP A 283 14.54 14.12 2.73
N ARG A 284 13.54 14.40 1.89
CA ARG A 284 13.00 15.77 1.68
C ARG A 284 12.51 16.43 2.97
N ALA A 285 12.22 15.65 4.02
CA ALA A 285 11.84 16.18 5.32
C ALA A 285 12.95 17.03 5.99
N ALA A 286 14.19 16.90 5.55
CA ALA A 286 15.34 17.64 6.10
C ALA A 286 15.70 18.92 5.30
N ALA A 287 15.25 19.06 4.07
CA ALA A 287 15.52 20.24 3.25
C ALA A 287 14.51 21.35 3.58
N LYS A 288 14.80 22.20 4.54
CA LYS A 288 14.12 23.50 4.68
C LYS A 288 14.42 24.31 3.42
N LYS A 289 13.48 24.39 2.50
CA LYS A 289 13.55 25.29 1.36
C LYS A 289 13.41 26.73 1.82
N ASP A 290 14.17 27.61 1.21
CA ASP A 290 14.02 29.06 1.35
C ASP A 290 12.60 29.43 0.87
N LYS A 291 11.91 30.35 1.53
CA LYS A 291 10.50 30.72 1.24
C LYS A 291 10.26 31.24 -0.19
N ASP A 292 11.31 31.45 -0.96
CA ASP A 292 11.22 31.93 -2.35
C ASP A 292 11.24 30.81 -3.41
N ASP A 293 11.53 29.55 -3.04
CA ASP A 293 11.52 28.41 -3.95
C ASP A 293 10.12 27.76 -3.97
N ARG A 294 9.29 28.15 -4.94
CA ARG A 294 8.02 27.50 -5.22
C ARG A 294 8.25 26.11 -5.77
N VAL A 295 7.72 25.09 -5.11
CA VAL A 295 7.65 23.75 -5.67
C VAL A 295 6.33 23.58 -6.40
N ASN A 296 6.37 23.42 -7.70
CA ASN A 296 5.22 23.03 -8.48
C ASN A 296 5.08 21.50 -8.34
N VAL A 297 4.08 21.05 -7.58
CA VAL A 297 3.74 19.64 -7.49
C VAL A 297 2.96 19.28 -8.75
N GLU A 298 3.61 18.58 -9.65
CA GLU A 298 2.99 18.10 -10.86
C GLU A 298 2.34 16.75 -10.59
N ASP A 299 1.18 16.54 -11.20
CA ASP A 299 0.51 15.26 -11.19
C ASP A 299 0.56 14.66 -12.59
N LEU A 300 1.48 13.71 -12.75
CA LEU A 300 1.77 13.00 -13.99
C LEU A 300 1.39 11.52 -13.84
N ILE A 301 1.08 10.87 -14.96
CA ILE A 301 1.07 9.42 -15.05
C ILE A 301 2.24 9.02 -15.94
N ILE A 302 3.18 8.27 -15.39
CA ILE A 302 4.27 7.68 -16.15
C ILE A 302 4.07 6.17 -16.28
N LYS A 303 4.66 5.59 -17.32
CA LYS A 303 4.71 4.14 -17.54
C LYS A 303 6.14 3.65 -17.47
N ILE A 304 6.36 2.56 -16.75
CA ILE A 304 7.58 1.76 -16.83
C ILE A 304 7.26 0.48 -17.60
N ASP A 305 7.91 0.27 -18.74
CA ASP A 305 7.93 -1.03 -19.42
C ASP A 305 8.73 -1.99 -18.56
N VAL A 306 8.06 -3.01 -18.02
CA VAL A 306 8.71 -3.96 -17.08
C VAL A 306 9.75 -4.86 -17.74
N THR A 307 9.74 -4.98 -19.08
CA THR A 307 10.66 -5.79 -19.84
C THR A 307 11.95 -5.05 -20.18
N THR A 308 11.84 -3.78 -20.59
CA THR A 308 12.99 -2.97 -21.01
C THR A 308 13.50 -2.06 -19.92
N GLY A 309 12.64 -1.68 -18.96
CA GLY A 309 12.91 -0.66 -17.95
C GLY A 309 12.73 0.76 -18.47
N ASP A 310 12.25 0.95 -19.70
CA ASP A 310 12.02 2.26 -20.28
C ASP A 310 10.90 3.01 -19.57
N VAL A 311 11.13 4.29 -19.29
CA VAL A 311 10.17 5.19 -18.65
C VAL A 311 9.62 6.16 -19.68
N SER A 312 8.29 6.33 -19.69
CA SER A 312 7.63 7.28 -20.58
C SER A 312 6.54 8.05 -19.85
N LEU A 313 6.41 9.34 -20.18
CA LEU A 313 5.25 10.16 -19.77
C LEU A 313 4.01 9.69 -20.55
N VAL A 314 2.93 9.42 -19.84
CA VAL A 314 1.65 8.99 -20.42
C VAL A 314 0.62 10.12 -20.36
N VAL A 315 0.49 10.77 -19.19
CA VAL A 315 -0.46 11.86 -18.99
C VAL A 315 0.19 12.97 -18.18
N ASP A 316 0.04 14.20 -18.64
CA ASP A 316 0.20 15.42 -17.84
C ASP A 316 -1.18 16.01 -17.54
N LEU A 317 -1.59 15.97 -16.28
CA LEU A 317 -2.89 16.51 -15.87
C LEU A 317 -2.96 18.04 -16.02
N GLY A 318 -1.82 18.72 -16.00
CA GLY A 318 -1.74 20.15 -16.26
C GLY A 318 -2.13 20.53 -17.69
N GLU A 319 -1.94 19.62 -18.65
CA GLU A 319 -2.40 19.81 -20.04
C GLU A 319 -3.91 19.54 -20.19
N ILE A 320 -4.48 18.66 -19.37
CA ILE A 320 -5.92 18.36 -19.37
C ILE A 320 -6.71 19.48 -18.66
N PHE A 321 -6.19 20.01 -17.56
CA PHE A 321 -6.85 21.01 -16.72
C PHE A 321 -6.05 22.33 -16.59
N PRO A 322 -5.67 23.00 -17.72
CA PRO A 322 -4.77 24.16 -17.68
C PRO A 322 -5.36 25.35 -16.91
N ASP A 323 -6.66 25.60 -17.05
CA ASP A 323 -7.34 26.72 -16.39
C ASP A 323 -7.49 26.46 -14.88
N LEU A 324 -7.74 25.21 -14.49
CA LEU A 324 -7.78 24.80 -13.09
C LEU A 324 -6.42 25.02 -12.42
N LYS A 325 -5.34 24.54 -13.05
CA LYS A 325 -3.95 24.75 -12.59
C LYS A 325 -3.62 26.24 -12.47
N ALA A 326 -3.99 27.05 -13.47
CA ALA A 326 -3.75 28.49 -13.46
C ALA A 326 -4.52 29.25 -12.37
N SER A 327 -5.69 28.74 -11.95
CA SER A 327 -6.53 29.36 -10.91
C SER A 327 -6.08 29.05 -9.48
N ALA A 328 -5.30 27.99 -9.30
CA ALA A 328 -4.86 27.49 -8.00
C ALA A 328 -3.90 28.48 -7.30
N LYS A 329 -3.85 28.41 -5.99
CA LYS A 329 -2.97 29.20 -5.13
C LYS A 329 -1.88 28.34 -4.53
N VAL A 330 -0.75 28.99 -4.31
CA VAL A 330 0.35 28.38 -3.57
C VAL A 330 -0.07 28.20 -2.12
N ALA A 331 0.12 27.01 -1.58
CA ALA A 331 -0.19 26.69 -0.20
C ALA A 331 0.77 27.39 0.79
N SER A 332 0.45 27.31 2.08
CA SER A 332 1.20 28.00 3.15
C SER A 332 2.63 27.48 3.32
N ASP A 333 2.91 26.26 2.87
CA ASP A 333 4.24 25.62 2.85
C ASP A 333 5.11 26.00 1.63
N GLY A 334 4.56 26.73 0.67
CA GLY A 334 5.21 27.16 -0.55
C GLY A 334 4.97 26.26 -1.76
N ASP A 335 4.23 25.17 -1.60
CA ASP A 335 3.93 24.22 -2.67
C ASP A 335 2.68 24.65 -3.47
N LEU A 336 2.68 24.42 -4.77
CA LEU A 336 1.51 24.51 -5.64
C LEU A 336 1.03 23.08 -5.93
N ASP A 337 0.28 22.54 -4.99
CA ASP A 337 -0.30 21.20 -5.04
C ASP A 337 -1.77 21.30 -5.49
N TRP A 338 -1.98 21.61 -6.78
CA TRP A 338 -3.23 22.14 -7.31
C TRP A 338 -4.34 21.10 -7.55
N ILE A 339 -4.00 19.81 -7.72
CA ILE A 339 -4.96 18.74 -7.97
C ILE A 339 -4.76 17.53 -7.03
N HIS A 340 -3.54 17.25 -6.63
CA HIS A 340 -3.15 16.23 -5.66
C HIS A 340 -3.78 14.87 -5.92
N ILE A 341 -3.35 14.21 -6.99
CA ILE A 341 -3.82 12.87 -7.31
C ILE A 341 -3.20 11.85 -6.34
N ASN A 342 -4.04 11.15 -5.61
CA ASN A 342 -3.61 10.21 -4.59
C ASN A 342 -3.96 8.74 -4.86
N THR A 343 -4.67 8.44 -5.94
CA THR A 343 -5.00 7.05 -6.32
C THR A 343 -5.11 6.93 -7.83
N ILE A 344 -4.61 5.81 -8.37
CA ILE A 344 -4.81 5.38 -9.74
C ILE A 344 -5.36 3.95 -9.77
N GLN A 345 -6.42 3.72 -10.55
CA GLN A 345 -6.98 2.41 -10.83
C GLN A 345 -7.06 2.20 -12.34
N TRP A 346 -6.57 1.07 -12.81
CA TRP A 346 -6.69 0.65 -14.20
C TRP A 346 -8.01 -0.08 -14.43
N LEU A 347 -8.75 0.32 -15.46
CA LEU A 347 -10.04 -0.28 -15.83
C LEU A 347 -9.97 -1.10 -17.13
N GLY A 348 -8.80 -1.15 -17.76
CA GLY A 348 -8.58 -1.80 -19.05
C GLY A 348 -8.67 -0.83 -20.23
N GLY A 349 -8.00 -1.17 -21.34
CA GLY A 349 -8.12 -0.47 -22.62
C GLY A 349 -7.76 1.01 -22.61
N GLY A 350 -6.82 1.44 -21.80
CA GLY A 350 -6.41 2.84 -21.70
C GLY A 350 -7.35 3.71 -20.84
N VAL A 351 -8.11 3.10 -19.93
CA VAL A 351 -9.03 3.79 -19.03
C VAL A 351 -8.53 3.74 -17.59
N VAL A 352 -8.53 4.88 -16.90
CA VAL A 352 -8.13 4.98 -15.49
C VAL A 352 -9.15 5.77 -14.67
N LEU A 353 -9.28 5.38 -13.38
CA LEU A 353 -9.88 6.22 -12.34
C LEU A 353 -8.78 6.84 -11.49
N LEU A 354 -8.92 8.12 -11.23
CA LEU A 354 -8.03 8.92 -10.40
C LEU A 354 -8.82 9.53 -9.25
N SER A 355 -8.15 9.76 -8.12
CA SER A 355 -8.71 10.47 -6.98
C SER A 355 -7.95 11.76 -6.77
N SER A 356 -8.61 12.90 -6.95
CA SER A 356 -8.08 14.24 -6.65
C SER A 356 -8.53 14.69 -5.26
N ARG A 357 -7.56 14.84 -4.34
CA ARG A 357 -7.81 15.34 -2.99
C ARG A 357 -8.20 16.82 -3.01
N GLU A 358 -7.42 17.66 -3.69
CA GLU A 358 -7.58 19.11 -3.67
C GLU A 358 -8.90 19.57 -4.30
N THR A 359 -9.44 18.83 -5.25
CA THR A 359 -10.74 19.13 -5.88
C THR A 359 -11.89 18.30 -5.30
N SER A 360 -11.62 17.40 -4.34
CA SER A 360 -12.61 16.45 -3.79
C SER A 360 -13.37 15.69 -4.90
N THR A 361 -12.65 15.25 -5.93
CA THR A 361 -13.26 14.69 -7.15
C THR A 361 -12.63 13.34 -7.51
N VAL A 362 -13.45 12.37 -7.91
CA VAL A 362 -12.99 11.18 -8.65
C VAL A 362 -13.10 11.49 -10.14
N ILE A 363 -12.02 11.21 -10.89
CA ILE A 363 -11.86 11.55 -12.29
C ILE A 363 -11.71 10.27 -13.09
N LYS A 364 -12.49 10.08 -14.15
CA LYS A 364 -12.26 9.02 -15.13
C LYS A 364 -11.64 9.62 -16.39
N LEU A 365 -10.46 9.10 -16.76
CA LEU A 365 -9.83 9.38 -18.03
C LEU A 365 -9.93 8.19 -18.96
N THR A 366 -10.06 8.46 -20.25
CA THR A 366 -10.03 7.47 -21.33
C THR A 366 -8.93 7.82 -22.32
N ASP A 367 -8.52 6.82 -23.11
CA ASP A 367 -7.50 6.94 -24.16
C ASP A 367 -6.17 7.54 -23.67
N ILE A 368 -5.71 7.10 -22.47
CA ILE A 368 -4.50 7.68 -21.87
C ILE A 368 -3.23 7.44 -22.70
N TYR A 369 -3.21 6.47 -23.59
CA TYR A 369 -2.08 6.19 -24.49
C TYR A 369 -2.18 6.92 -25.84
N GLY A 370 -3.29 7.59 -26.11
CA GLY A 370 -3.53 8.36 -27.33
C GLY A 370 -3.75 9.84 -27.03
N THR A 371 -5.02 10.24 -26.90
CA THR A 371 -5.41 11.60 -26.53
C THR A 371 -6.22 11.53 -25.24
N PRO A 372 -5.57 11.70 -24.08
CA PRO A 372 -6.24 11.61 -22.78
C PRO A 372 -7.45 12.54 -22.69
N THR A 373 -8.60 11.99 -22.35
CA THR A 373 -9.87 12.74 -22.33
C THR A 373 -10.62 12.44 -21.02
N VAL A 374 -11.18 13.49 -20.41
CA VAL A 374 -12.09 13.34 -19.27
C VAL A 374 -13.40 12.74 -19.76
N ASP A 375 -13.72 11.54 -19.29
CA ASP A 375 -15.00 10.88 -19.55
C ASP A 375 -16.06 11.43 -18.58
N TRP A 376 -15.79 11.29 -17.27
CA TRP A 376 -16.66 11.84 -16.25
C TRP A 376 -15.92 12.27 -14.99
N LEU A 377 -16.61 13.10 -14.19
CA LEU A 377 -16.20 13.60 -12.89
C LEU A 377 -17.28 13.27 -11.85
N MET A 378 -16.87 12.75 -10.69
CA MET A 378 -17.72 12.58 -9.51
C MET A 378 -17.23 13.54 -8.42
N GLY A 379 -17.84 14.72 -8.36
CA GLY A 379 -17.44 15.82 -7.48
C GLY A 379 -18.53 16.89 -7.41
N SER A 380 -18.20 18.04 -6.83
CA SER A 380 -19.14 19.15 -6.62
C SER A 380 -19.43 19.90 -7.91
N PRO A 381 -20.70 20.04 -8.32
CA PRO A 381 -21.07 20.92 -9.44
C PRO A 381 -20.68 22.38 -9.20
N ASP A 382 -20.73 22.84 -7.95
CA ASP A 382 -20.36 24.23 -7.61
C ASP A 382 -18.85 24.47 -7.75
N PHE A 383 -18.01 23.45 -7.47
CA PHE A 383 -16.57 23.55 -7.67
C PHE A 383 -16.21 23.63 -9.15
N TRP A 384 -16.85 22.81 -9.97
CA TRP A 384 -16.58 22.72 -11.39
C TRP A 384 -17.33 23.76 -12.24
N ALA A 385 -18.14 24.62 -11.62
CA ALA A 385 -18.87 25.67 -12.33
C ALA A 385 -17.93 26.67 -13.03
N GLY A 386 -18.12 26.87 -14.34
CA GLY A 386 -17.28 27.75 -15.17
C GLY A 386 -15.95 27.14 -15.59
N SER A 387 -15.71 25.85 -15.32
CA SER A 387 -14.47 25.15 -15.68
C SER A 387 -14.42 24.65 -17.13
N GLY A 388 -15.58 24.54 -17.79
CA GLY A 388 -15.72 23.87 -19.10
C GLY A 388 -15.87 22.35 -19.01
N PHE A 389 -15.95 21.78 -17.78
CA PHE A 389 -16.15 20.35 -17.54
C PHE A 389 -17.50 20.02 -16.90
N GLU A 390 -18.45 20.96 -16.88
CA GLU A 390 -19.76 20.79 -16.26
C GLU A 390 -20.57 19.64 -16.89
N ASP A 391 -20.43 19.43 -18.19
CA ASP A 391 -21.06 18.34 -18.95
C ASP A 391 -20.45 16.96 -18.63
N LYS A 392 -19.30 16.95 -17.96
CA LYS A 392 -18.62 15.72 -17.53
C LYS A 392 -19.08 15.25 -16.15
N LEU A 393 -19.75 16.07 -15.38
CA LEU A 393 -20.20 15.73 -14.05
C LEU A 393 -21.29 14.64 -14.06
N LEU A 394 -21.08 13.63 -13.22
CA LEU A 394 -22.14 12.69 -12.87
C LEU A 394 -23.10 13.37 -11.89
N GLN A 395 -24.40 13.03 -12.00
CA GLN A 395 -25.42 13.54 -11.09
C GLN A 395 -25.55 12.64 -9.86
N ALA A 396 -25.39 13.22 -8.68
CA ALA A 396 -25.67 12.52 -7.43
C ALA A 396 -27.16 12.19 -7.31
N GLN A 397 -27.48 10.96 -6.95
CA GLN A 397 -28.85 10.49 -6.70
C GLN A 397 -29.01 10.15 -5.22
N GLY A 398 -29.98 10.79 -4.57
CA GLY A 398 -30.24 10.59 -3.14
C GLY A 398 -29.77 11.77 -2.27
N ASP A 399 -29.92 11.61 -0.96
CA ASP A 399 -29.60 12.64 0.04
C ASP A 399 -28.36 12.20 0.85
N PHE A 400 -27.20 12.66 0.43
CA PHE A 400 -25.91 12.41 1.09
C PHE A 400 -24.95 13.59 0.85
N SER A 401 -23.98 13.77 1.75
CA SER A 401 -22.88 14.71 1.51
C SER A 401 -21.96 14.17 0.43
N LEU A 402 -21.43 15.04 -0.43
CA LEU A 402 -20.42 14.67 -1.40
C LEU A 402 -19.14 14.19 -0.67
N ASN A 403 -18.31 13.40 -1.36
CA ASN A 403 -17.01 13.01 -0.83
C ASN A 403 -16.10 14.25 -0.72
N ALA A 404 -15.24 14.26 0.30
CA ALA A 404 -14.40 15.41 0.61
C ALA A 404 -12.97 14.97 0.97
N GLY A 405 -11.99 15.38 0.15
CA GLY A 405 -10.57 15.08 0.35
C GLY A 405 -10.22 13.59 0.32
N GLN A 406 -11.00 12.79 -0.40
CA GLN A 406 -10.98 11.33 -0.39
C GLN A 406 -9.63 10.73 -0.79
N HIS A 407 -9.40 9.49 -0.34
CA HIS A 407 -8.23 8.66 -0.65
C HIS A 407 -8.65 7.24 -1.02
N SER A 408 -7.70 6.46 -1.58
CA SER A 408 -7.85 5.01 -1.76
C SER A 408 -9.08 4.62 -2.59
N VAL A 409 -9.33 5.33 -3.68
CA VAL A 409 -10.40 4.97 -4.63
C VAL A 409 -10.10 3.60 -5.23
N THR A 410 -11.09 2.71 -5.21
CA THR A 410 -10.98 1.35 -5.74
C THR A 410 -12.16 1.06 -6.65
N TYR A 411 -11.87 0.66 -7.89
CA TYR A 411 -12.84 0.13 -8.82
C TYR A 411 -13.26 -1.28 -8.38
N LEU A 412 -14.56 -1.50 -8.24
CA LEU A 412 -15.14 -2.80 -7.93
C LEU A 412 -16.01 -3.22 -9.11
N PRO A 413 -15.54 -4.14 -9.96
CA PRO A 413 -16.34 -4.65 -11.07
C PRO A 413 -17.61 -5.32 -10.53
N ASN A 414 -18.70 -5.13 -11.23
CA ASN A 414 -19.96 -5.77 -10.85
C ASN A 414 -20.10 -7.11 -11.57
N ASP A 415 -19.84 -8.20 -10.86
CA ASP A 415 -19.89 -9.56 -11.41
C ASP A 415 -21.33 -10.05 -11.69
N GLU A 416 -22.34 -9.40 -11.09
CA GLU A 416 -23.75 -9.86 -11.15
C GLU A 416 -24.59 -9.16 -12.22
N THR A 417 -24.12 -8.06 -12.79
CA THR A 417 -24.88 -7.32 -13.81
C THR A 417 -24.21 -7.37 -15.17
N THR A 418 -24.94 -7.87 -16.15
CA THR A 418 -24.59 -7.79 -17.58
C THR A 418 -24.68 -6.34 -18.14
N THR A 419 -24.91 -5.37 -17.27
CA THR A 419 -25.07 -3.97 -17.67
C THR A 419 -23.69 -3.32 -17.78
N THR A 420 -23.19 -3.20 -19.00
CA THR A 420 -21.96 -2.48 -19.31
C THR A 420 -22.04 -1.04 -18.79
N GLY A 421 -21.02 -0.58 -18.08
CA GLY A 421 -20.95 0.79 -17.56
C GLY A 421 -21.65 1.00 -16.21
N ARG A 422 -22.08 -0.07 -15.53
CA ARG A 422 -22.54 0.01 -14.14
C ARG A 422 -21.62 -0.79 -13.23
N TYR A 423 -21.06 -0.16 -12.20
CA TYR A 423 -20.08 -0.74 -11.28
C TYR A 423 -20.04 0.05 -9.98
N GLN A 424 -19.31 -0.49 -9.00
CA GLN A 424 -19.12 0.18 -7.72
C GLN A 424 -17.75 0.84 -7.63
N VAL A 425 -17.69 1.91 -6.87
CA VAL A 425 -16.46 2.61 -6.48
C VAL A 425 -16.41 2.66 -4.96
N LEU A 426 -15.41 2.02 -4.37
CA LEU A 426 -15.10 2.11 -2.96
C LEU A 426 -14.07 3.22 -2.74
N LEU A 427 -14.24 4.02 -1.70
CA LEU A 427 -13.25 5.02 -1.31
C LEU A 427 -13.23 5.25 0.21
N TYR A 428 -12.11 5.72 0.70
CA TYR A 428 -12.02 6.35 2.01
C TYR A 428 -12.35 7.84 1.84
N ASP A 429 -13.49 8.26 2.36
CA ASP A 429 -13.87 9.67 2.40
C ASP A 429 -13.32 10.29 3.69
N ASN A 430 -12.31 11.14 3.53
CA ASN A 430 -11.71 11.84 4.67
C ASN A 430 -12.69 12.79 5.34
N ASN A 431 -13.79 13.13 4.66
CA ASN A 431 -14.81 14.07 5.13
C ASN A 431 -14.20 15.43 5.50
N PHE A 432 -13.14 15.82 4.80
CA PHE A 432 -12.42 17.06 4.99
C PHE A 432 -12.37 17.86 3.69
N GLY A 433 -13.30 18.80 3.56
CA GLY A 433 -13.50 19.63 2.39
C GLY A 433 -12.82 20.99 2.53
N ALA A 434 -11.50 20.98 2.70
CA ALA A 434 -10.70 22.19 2.68
C ALA A 434 -9.46 21.96 1.85
N ALA A 435 -9.19 22.86 0.91
CA ALA A 435 -7.99 22.83 0.09
C ALA A 435 -7.30 24.19 0.15
N GLU A 436 -5.99 24.19 0.39
CA GLU A 436 -5.20 25.41 0.39
C GLU A 436 -5.08 26.00 -1.02
N SER A 437 -5.10 25.15 -2.03
CA SER A 437 -5.04 25.57 -3.43
C SER A 437 -6.28 26.34 -3.90
N TYR A 438 -7.43 26.16 -3.24
CA TYR A 438 -8.71 26.82 -3.58
C TYR A 438 -9.36 27.50 -2.37
N PRO A 439 -8.68 28.46 -1.71
CA PRO A 439 -9.14 29.04 -0.45
C PRO A 439 -10.40 29.91 -0.58
N LYS A 440 -10.83 30.21 -1.80
CA LYS A 440 -12.04 31.02 -2.07
C LYS A 440 -13.30 30.17 -2.28
N PHE A 441 -13.15 28.87 -2.49
CA PHE A 441 -14.29 27.98 -2.64
C PHE A 441 -14.98 27.76 -1.30
N ASP A 442 -16.28 27.79 -1.28
CA ASP A 442 -17.07 27.45 -0.08
C ASP A 442 -17.21 25.93 0.04
N TRP A 443 -16.27 25.30 0.76
CA TRP A 443 -16.25 23.86 0.96
C TRP A 443 -17.46 23.33 1.74
N GLY A 444 -18.22 24.20 2.40
CA GLY A 444 -19.49 23.84 3.05
C GLY A 444 -20.56 23.37 2.06
N LEU A 445 -20.44 23.70 0.77
CA LEU A 445 -21.35 23.25 -0.29
C LEU A 445 -21.27 21.74 -0.56
N LEU A 446 -20.23 21.03 -0.06
CA LEU A 446 -20.14 19.58 -0.19
C LEU A 446 -21.16 18.84 0.71
N GLY A 447 -21.76 19.52 1.68
CA GLY A 447 -22.83 18.99 2.52
C GLY A 447 -22.57 19.18 4.02
N VAL A 448 -23.61 19.02 4.81
CA VAL A 448 -23.58 19.30 6.25
C VAL A 448 -22.67 18.37 7.07
N ALA A 449 -22.36 17.20 6.56
CA ALA A 449 -21.45 16.26 7.21
C ALA A 449 -19.97 16.59 6.98
N VAL A 450 -19.68 17.42 6.00
CA VAL A 450 -18.31 17.76 5.60
C VAL A 450 -17.67 18.73 6.59
N VAL A 451 -16.45 18.39 7.01
CA VAL A 451 -15.67 19.19 7.95
C VAL A 451 -14.69 20.07 7.19
N THR A 452 -14.64 21.35 7.54
CA THR A 452 -13.70 22.33 6.98
C THR A 452 -12.65 22.81 8.01
N ASP A 453 -12.69 22.26 9.21
CA ASP A 453 -11.78 22.57 10.33
C ASP A 453 -11.41 21.27 11.04
N TYR A 454 -10.14 20.88 11.03
CA TYR A 454 -9.63 19.66 11.66
C TYR A 454 -10.02 19.50 13.13
N SER A 455 -10.16 20.61 13.85
CA SER A 455 -10.54 20.57 15.26
C SER A 455 -11.98 20.13 15.51
N LYS A 456 -12.80 20.08 14.46
CA LYS A 456 -14.23 19.73 14.51
C LYS A 456 -14.57 18.40 13.85
N GLY A 457 -13.57 17.72 13.29
CA GLY A 457 -13.78 16.44 12.64
C GLY A 457 -14.17 15.36 13.65
N THR A 458 -15.31 14.71 13.41
CA THR A 458 -15.81 13.62 14.27
C THR A 458 -15.71 12.27 13.58
N HIS A 459 -15.97 12.23 12.28
CA HIS A 459 -15.99 10.99 11.49
C HIS A 459 -15.43 11.24 10.09
N SER A 460 -14.72 10.22 9.60
CA SER A 460 -14.50 9.93 8.19
C SER A 460 -15.33 8.71 7.82
N PHE A 461 -15.34 8.29 6.55
CA PHE A 461 -16.19 7.20 6.10
C PHE A 461 -15.46 6.24 5.15
N GLY A 462 -15.73 4.94 5.27
CA GLY A 462 -15.61 4.03 4.14
C GLY A 462 -16.91 4.09 3.34
N ARG A 463 -16.86 4.46 2.05
CA ARG A 463 -18.07 4.64 1.21
C ARG A 463 -18.01 3.79 -0.04
N ILE A 464 -19.16 3.25 -0.43
CA ILE A 464 -19.35 2.57 -1.70
C ILE A 464 -20.41 3.34 -2.48
N PHE A 465 -20.04 3.73 -3.68
CA PHE A 465 -20.95 4.35 -4.64
C PHE A 465 -21.20 3.40 -5.81
N THR A 466 -22.43 3.33 -6.27
CA THR A 466 -22.77 2.73 -7.55
C THR A 466 -22.76 3.82 -8.62
N VAL A 467 -21.94 3.63 -9.65
CA VAL A 467 -21.85 4.50 -10.83
C VAL A 467 -22.66 3.86 -11.95
N ASP A 468 -23.49 4.66 -12.62
CA ASP A 468 -24.19 4.31 -13.85
C ASP A 468 -23.78 5.30 -14.96
N GLU A 469 -22.87 4.86 -15.81
CA GLU A 469 -22.30 5.71 -16.88
C GLU A 469 -23.33 6.04 -17.97
N ALA A 470 -24.26 5.12 -18.25
CA ALA A 470 -25.30 5.34 -19.25
C ALA A 470 -26.33 6.39 -18.80
N ALA A 471 -26.67 6.35 -17.51
CA ALA A 471 -27.55 7.35 -16.91
C ALA A 471 -26.81 8.64 -16.52
N ARG A 472 -25.48 8.64 -16.50
CA ARG A 472 -24.62 9.74 -16.02
C ARG A 472 -24.92 10.09 -14.56
N THR A 473 -25.09 9.06 -13.70
CA THR A 473 -25.44 9.21 -12.30
C THR A 473 -24.55 8.39 -11.39
N TYR A 474 -24.54 8.74 -10.11
CA TYR A 474 -24.01 7.90 -9.04
C TYR A 474 -24.90 8.00 -7.80
N GLU A 475 -24.92 6.95 -7.02
CA GLU A 475 -25.68 6.84 -5.77
C GLU A 475 -24.83 6.23 -4.66
N LEU A 476 -25.04 6.68 -3.42
CA LEU A 476 -24.40 6.09 -2.26
C LEU A 476 -25.09 4.75 -1.92
N GLU A 477 -24.35 3.66 -2.10
CA GLU A 477 -24.83 2.31 -1.82
C GLU A 477 -24.68 1.94 -0.35
N ASP A 478 -23.49 2.25 0.22
CA ASP A 478 -23.14 1.89 1.59
C ASP A 478 -22.12 2.86 2.18
N GLN A 479 -22.19 3.05 3.50
CA GLN A 479 -21.19 3.83 4.22
C GLN A 479 -20.99 3.32 5.66
N ILE A 480 -19.74 3.35 6.10
CA ILE A 480 -19.34 3.04 7.47
C ILE A 480 -18.65 4.27 8.06
N ALA A 481 -19.21 4.82 9.12
CA ALA A 481 -18.57 5.91 9.86
C ALA A 481 -17.40 5.36 10.69
N VAL A 482 -16.23 5.99 10.54
CA VAL A 482 -14.99 5.61 11.21
C VAL A 482 -14.36 6.80 11.94
N THR A 483 -13.35 6.54 12.77
CA THR A 483 -12.61 7.62 13.43
C THR A 483 -12.07 8.62 12.40
N PHE A 484 -12.23 9.90 12.67
CA PHE A 484 -11.83 10.97 11.76
C PHE A 484 -10.34 10.92 11.42
N SER A 485 -10.06 11.04 10.14
CA SER A 485 -8.73 11.20 9.57
C SER A 485 -8.82 12.11 8.34
N GLY A 486 -8.44 13.36 8.49
CA GLY A 486 -8.60 14.38 7.45
C GLY A 486 -7.65 14.22 6.25
N TYR A 487 -6.69 13.31 6.31
CA TYR A 487 -5.75 12.98 5.23
C TYR A 487 -5.27 11.54 5.36
N VAL A 488 -4.54 11.02 4.38
CA VAL A 488 -4.07 9.64 4.23
C VAL A 488 -5.23 8.64 4.35
N SER A 489 -5.00 7.39 4.77
CA SER A 489 -6.07 6.41 5.00
C SER A 489 -6.41 5.53 3.81
N SER A 490 -7.11 4.44 4.07
CA SER A 490 -7.50 3.48 3.03
C SER A 490 -8.78 2.72 3.36
N ALA A 491 -9.45 2.24 2.31
CA ALA A 491 -10.53 1.28 2.39
C ALA A 491 -10.31 0.14 1.38
N GLN A 492 -10.65 -1.09 1.75
CA GLN A 492 -10.48 -2.29 0.93
C GLN A 492 -11.60 -3.29 1.19
N ARG A 493 -12.14 -3.90 0.15
CA ARG A 493 -12.92 -5.13 0.28
C ARG A 493 -11.97 -6.29 0.58
N VAL A 494 -12.30 -7.13 1.56
CA VAL A 494 -11.46 -8.26 2.01
C VAL A 494 -12.26 -9.57 2.06
N GLY A 495 -11.55 -10.69 2.03
CA GLY A 495 -12.15 -12.01 2.00
C GLY A 495 -12.94 -12.27 0.72
N ASP A 496 -14.14 -12.82 0.87
CA ASP A 496 -15.10 -13.06 -0.23
C ASP A 496 -15.81 -11.78 -0.70
N SER A 497 -15.19 -10.61 -0.50
CA SER A 497 -15.72 -9.27 -0.77
C SER A 497 -16.94 -8.87 0.08
N SER A 498 -17.24 -9.62 1.15
CA SER A 498 -18.34 -9.30 2.06
C SER A 498 -17.93 -8.39 3.22
N SER A 499 -16.64 -8.37 3.58
CA SER A 499 -16.08 -7.55 4.64
C SER A 499 -15.33 -6.33 4.07
N MET A 500 -15.18 -5.30 4.91
CA MET A 500 -14.46 -4.08 4.56
C MET A 500 -13.38 -3.79 5.61
N LEU A 501 -12.14 -3.65 5.17
CA LEU A 501 -11.06 -3.10 5.97
C LEU A 501 -11.01 -1.59 5.75
N VAL A 502 -11.08 -0.80 6.84
CA VAL A 502 -10.97 0.66 6.80
C VAL A 502 -9.87 1.10 7.76
N ALA A 503 -8.91 1.85 7.26
CA ALA A 503 -7.79 2.40 8.02
C ALA A 503 -7.92 3.91 8.13
N SER A 504 -8.04 4.43 9.36
CA SER A 504 -7.99 5.86 9.68
C SER A 504 -6.56 6.22 10.07
N GLY A 505 -5.77 6.63 9.09
CA GLY A 505 -4.32 6.73 9.22
C GLY A 505 -3.85 7.73 10.25
N GLN A 506 -4.45 8.92 10.30
CA GLN A 506 -4.15 9.96 11.29
C GLN A 506 -4.53 9.52 12.71
N ALA A 507 -5.60 8.74 12.84
CA ALA A 507 -6.01 8.14 14.11
C ALA A 507 -5.18 6.92 14.49
N LYS A 508 -4.33 6.41 13.58
CA LYS A 508 -3.45 5.24 13.78
C LYS A 508 -4.21 3.96 14.10
N THR A 509 -5.41 3.83 13.56
CA THR A 509 -6.30 2.69 13.77
C THR A 509 -6.77 2.12 12.43
N PHE A 510 -7.04 0.83 12.41
CA PHE A 510 -7.74 0.19 11.31
C PHE A 510 -8.68 -0.89 11.84
N THR A 511 -9.80 -1.06 11.15
CA THR A 511 -10.87 -1.95 11.58
C THR A 511 -11.38 -2.76 10.41
N GLU A 512 -11.57 -4.05 10.62
CA GLU A 512 -12.32 -4.89 9.69
C GLU A 512 -13.78 -4.94 10.13
N TYR A 513 -14.66 -4.64 9.20
CA TYR A 513 -16.11 -4.60 9.38
C TYR A 513 -16.76 -5.73 8.58
N ASP A 514 -17.84 -6.29 9.12
CA ASP A 514 -18.65 -7.24 8.36
C ASP A 514 -19.55 -6.53 7.33
N ARG A 515 -20.29 -7.32 6.55
CA ARG A 515 -21.20 -6.80 5.51
C ARG A 515 -22.34 -5.92 6.03
N TYR A 516 -22.55 -5.87 7.34
CA TYR A 516 -23.57 -5.02 7.98
C TYR A 516 -22.98 -3.77 8.63
N GLY A 517 -21.68 -3.53 8.44
CA GLY A 517 -20.97 -2.42 9.03
C GLY A 517 -20.66 -2.59 10.52
N LEU A 518 -20.80 -3.81 11.09
CA LEU A 518 -20.40 -4.08 12.47
C LEU A 518 -18.89 -4.37 12.53
N PRO A 519 -18.16 -3.78 13.49
CA PRO A 519 -16.75 -4.05 13.64
C PRO A 519 -16.51 -5.51 14.06
N ILE A 520 -15.60 -6.20 13.38
CA ILE A 520 -15.12 -7.54 13.73
C ILE A 520 -13.93 -7.40 14.69
N ALA A 521 -12.94 -6.59 14.34
CA ALA A 521 -11.81 -6.27 15.19
C ALA A 521 -11.20 -4.92 14.81
N THR A 522 -10.78 -4.15 15.80
CA THR A 522 -10.06 -2.89 15.65
C THR A 522 -8.63 -3.06 16.14
N TYR A 523 -7.70 -2.55 15.37
CA TYR A 523 -6.26 -2.54 15.61
C TYR A 523 -5.78 -1.11 15.83
N GLU A 524 -4.88 -0.93 16.79
CA GLU A 524 -4.23 0.35 17.06
C GLU A 524 -2.72 0.16 17.03
N MET A 525 -2.02 1.07 16.34
CA MET A 525 -0.57 1.10 16.19
C MET A 525 0.00 2.38 16.81
N LYS A 526 1.13 2.28 17.50
CA LYS A 526 1.84 3.43 18.06
C LYS A 526 2.76 4.09 17.02
N ALA A 527 2.23 4.38 15.84
CA ALA A 527 2.99 5.09 14.81
C ALA A 527 3.45 6.47 15.31
N GLU A 528 4.61 6.93 14.86
CA GLU A 528 5.17 8.23 15.25
C GLU A 528 4.25 9.37 14.80
N LYS A 529 3.92 9.44 13.50
CA LYS A 529 3.06 10.46 12.92
C LYS A 529 1.67 9.91 12.58
N TYR A 530 1.57 9.08 11.56
CA TYR A 530 0.34 8.48 11.07
C TYR A 530 0.65 7.14 10.38
N ILE A 531 -0.38 6.40 10.02
CA ILE A 531 -0.30 5.25 9.11
C ILE A 531 -0.76 5.74 7.74
N TYR A 532 0.05 5.54 6.70
CA TYR A 532 -0.33 5.99 5.36
C TYR A 532 -1.53 5.21 4.82
N ARG A 533 -1.37 3.88 4.66
CA ARG A 533 -2.40 2.93 4.23
C ARG A 533 -2.20 1.58 4.90
N VAL A 534 -3.29 0.86 5.07
CA VAL A 534 -3.30 -0.55 5.47
C VAL A 534 -4.12 -1.31 4.45
N TYR A 535 -3.53 -2.34 3.88
CA TYR A 535 -4.22 -3.32 3.05
C TYR A 535 -3.99 -4.72 3.59
N LYS A 536 -4.90 -5.63 3.31
CA LYS A 536 -4.81 -7.02 3.69
C LYS A 536 -4.57 -7.88 2.45
N TYR A 537 -3.53 -8.72 2.49
CA TYR A 537 -3.13 -9.54 1.37
C TYR A 537 -2.95 -11.00 1.79
N GLU A 538 -3.32 -11.92 0.91
CA GLU A 538 -3.01 -13.34 1.01
C GLU A 538 -1.60 -13.56 0.45
N LEU A 539 -0.60 -13.65 1.35
CA LEU A 539 0.83 -13.76 1.03
C LEU A 539 1.32 -15.19 1.24
#